data_a1e05f49e1ecbf1ef13e12cf9f2a4b31
#
_entry.id   a1e05f49e1ecbf1ef13e12cf9f2a4b31
#
_cell.length_a   1.000
_cell.length_b   1.000
_cell.length_c   1.000
_cell.angle_alpha   90.00
_cell.angle_beta   90.00
_cell.angle_gamma   90.00
#
_symmetry.space_group_name_H-M   'P 1'
#
loop_
_entity.id
_entity.type
_entity.pdbx_description
1 polymer ?
#
loop_
_entity_poly.entity_id
_entity_poly.type
_entity_poly.pdbx_seq_one_letter_code
_entity_poly.pdbx_strand_id
1 'polypeptide(L)'
;MTQATPSPSSIGLIALDWGTTSLRAYRFDADGRVADKRALPWGIMNLPPAEDGAGTSADAGFRRALQAACGDWLRDFPATPLIAAGMIGSKQGWREAPYLDVPLAVSEVGNTMTVVDTGFGVPLHIVPGLLQRSKLPNVMRGEETQVAGILDQLQVDDILIGLPGTHSKWVHVRGKRIEHFDTFMTGEMYAVLSNHSILGRTMQRDGATDADDDAAFVRGALVAKSPDGRAGMLSNIFSSRTLGLTGELSPRAQAHYLSGLLIGHEIAALLATTDGIRQQRIALIGDDALCERYRKALALYDLTQVDIAAAATEHGLWKLAVHAGLVSSSPEH
;
A
#
# COMPACT_ATOMS: atom_id res chain seq x y z
N MET A 1 29.80 41.78 -5.53
CA MET A 1 28.51 41.12 -5.21
C MET A 1 28.77 39.63 -5.08
N THR A 2 29.01 39.20 -3.88
CA THR A 2 29.22 37.78 -3.55
C THR A 2 27.88 37.08 -3.53
N GLN A 3 27.66 36.18 -4.48
CA GLN A 3 26.49 35.27 -4.44
C GLN A 3 26.62 34.42 -3.18
N ALA A 4 25.68 34.59 -2.26
CA ALA A 4 25.53 33.70 -1.12
C ALA A 4 25.16 32.28 -1.68
N THR A 5 26.05 31.32 -1.47
CA THR A 5 25.74 29.91 -1.62
C THR A 5 24.52 29.60 -0.75
N PRO A 6 23.47 28.98 -1.26
CA PRO A 6 22.33 28.60 -0.42
C PRO A 6 22.87 27.70 0.69
N SER A 7 22.56 28.02 1.92
CA SER A 7 22.80 27.15 3.08
C SER A 7 22.19 25.79 2.77
N PRO A 8 22.87 24.67 3.08
CA PRO A 8 22.25 23.37 2.93
C PRO A 8 20.95 23.38 3.74
N SER A 9 19.83 23.20 3.05
CA SER A 9 18.52 23.13 3.68
C SER A 9 18.57 22.08 4.79
N SER A 10 18.22 22.47 6.01
CA SER A 10 18.18 21.54 7.14
C SER A 10 17.29 20.36 6.79
N ILE A 11 17.78 19.12 6.97
CA ILE A 11 16.95 17.92 6.81
C ILE A 11 16.03 17.84 8.02
N GLY A 12 14.72 17.73 7.76
CA GLY A 12 13.70 17.55 8.80
C GLY A 12 13.56 16.10 9.25
N LEU A 13 13.54 15.16 8.26
CA LEU A 13 13.23 13.75 8.52
C LEU A 13 13.85 12.86 7.44
N ILE A 14 14.27 11.66 7.82
CA ILE A 14 14.48 10.53 6.91
C ILE A 14 13.38 9.49 7.20
N ALA A 15 12.63 9.13 6.18
CA ALA A 15 11.52 8.20 6.32
C ALA A 15 11.65 7.02 5.35
N LEU A 16 11.23 5.83 5.81
CA LEU A 16 11.39 4.57 5.11
C LEU A 16 10.04 3.88 4.95
N ASP A 17 9.69 3.56 3.71
CA ASP A 17 8.66 2.58 3.39
C ASP A 17 9.36 1.24 3.11
N TRP A 18 9.30 0.32 4.08
CA TRP A 18 10.08 -0.91 4.04
C TRP A 18 9.17 -2.12 3.91
N GLY A 19 8.96 -2.51 2.67
CA GLY A 19 8.08 -3.62 2.32
C GLY A 19 8.75 -4.98 2.35
N THR A 20 8.03 -5.98 1.84
CA THR A 20 8.50 -7.37 1.75
C THR A 20 9.68 -7.51 0.77
N THR A 21 9.62 -6.86 -0.39
CA THR A 21 10.56 -7.02 -1.49
C THR A 21 11.39 -5.78 -1.82
N SER A 22 10.99 -4.61 -1.33
CA SER A 22 11.63 -3.33 -1.64
C SER A 22 11.68 -2.40 -0.45
N LEU A 23 12.62 -1.45 -0.49
CA LEU A 23 12.81 -0.37 0.45
C LEU A 23 12.77 0.95 -0.33
N ARG A 24 11.91 1.87 0.09
CA ARG A 24 11.92 3.26 -0.39
C ARG A 24 12.36 4.16 0.75
N ALA A 25 13.30 5.06 0.48
CA ALA A 25 13.78 6.05 1.42
C ALA A 25 13.46 7.45 0.91
N TYR A 26 12.96 8.29 1.81
CA TYR A 26 12.59 9.66 1.55
C TYR A 26 13.36 10.59 2.49
N ARG A 27 13.94 11.62 1.92
CA ARG A 27 14.57 12.70 2.68
C ARG A 27 13.67 13.92 2.61
N PHE A 28 13.19 14.38 3.74
CA PHE A 28 12.35 15.56 3.85
C PHE A 28 13.18 16.77 4.29
N ASP A 29 12.82 17.93 3.78
CA ASP A 29 13.28 19.21 4.33
C ASP A 29 12.54 19.56 5.63
N ALA A 30 12.85 20.71 6.22
CA ALA A 30 12.24 21.17 7.45
C ALA A 30 10.74 21.51 7.30
N ASP A 31 10.30 21.77 6.08
CA ASP A 31 8.90 22.09 5.76
C ASP A 31 8.06 20.84 5.41
N GLY A 32 8.66 19.65 5.47
CA GLY A 32 7.97 18.40 5.17
C GLY A 32 7.83 18.08 3.69
N ARG A 33 8.61 18.75 2.83
CA ARG A 33 8.66 18.44 1.41
C ARG A 33 9.71 17.37 1.13
N VAL A 34 9.40 16.43 0.25
CA VAL A 34 10.38 15.42 -0.19
C VAL A 34 11.45 16.10 -1.03
N ALA A 35 12.67 16.20 -0.49
CA ALA A 35 13.83 16.79 -1.15
C ALA A 35 14.63 15.75 -1.97
N ASP A 36 14.59 14.47 -1.58
CA ASP A 36 15.23 13.36 -2.29
C ASP A 36 14.50 12.04 -2.00
N LYS A 37 14.52 11.10 -2.95
CA LYS A 37 13.96 9.76 -2.76
C LYS A 37 14.79 8.70 -3.45
N ARG A 38 14.82 7.51 -2.85
CA ARG A 38 15.52 6.34 -3.36
C ARG A 38 14.63 5.12 -3.29
N ALA A 39 14.80 4.21 -4.24
CA ALA A 39 14.17 2.90 -4.24
C ALA A 39 15.26 1.82 -4.38
N LEU A 40 15.24 0.84 -3.49
CA LEU A 40 16.21 -0.23 -3.43
C LEU A 40 15.49 -1.59 -3.36
N PRO A 41 16.09 -2.66 -3.91
CA PRO A 41 15.52 -4.01 -3.89
C PRO A 41 15.72 -4.71 -2.53
N TRP A 42 15.86 -3.96 -1.44
CA TRP A 42 16.18 -4.46 -0.10
C TRP A 42 14.95 -4.54 0.81
N GLY A 43 13.93 -5.33 0.40
CA GLY A 43 12.82 -5.66 1.29
C GLY A 43 13.25 -6.60 2.42
N ILE A 44 12.36 -6.83 3.40
CA ILE A 44 12.69 -7.69 4.56
C ILE A 44 13.05 -9.13 4.18
N MET A 45 12.56 -9.62 3.04
CA MET A 45 12.86 -10.95 2.51
C MET A 45 14.08 -10.99 1.57
N ASN A 46 14.65 -9.82 1.27
CA ASN A 46 15.74 -9.68 0.30
C ASN A 46 16.75 -8.64 0.80
N LEU A 47 17.35 -8.91 1.97
CA LEU A 47 18.35 -8.03 2.56
C LEU A 47 19.70 -8.16 1.86
N PRO A 48 20.57 -7.10 1.86
CA PRO A 48 21.91 -7.17 1.30
C PRO A 48 22.71 -8.31 1.93
N PRO A 49 23.48 -9.08 1.12
CA PRO A 49 24.30 -10.17 1.64
C PRO A 49 25.35 -9.68 2.63
N ALA A 50 25.83 -10.58 3.49
CA ALA A 50 26.97 -10.29 4.35
C ALA A 50 28.22 -10.10 3.49
N GLU A 51 29.03 -9.09 3.83
CA GLU A 51 30.40 -9.02 3.34
C GLU A 51 31.24 -10.10 4.03
N ASP A 52 32.25 -10.63 3.33
CA ASP A 52 33.15 -11.64 3.88
C ASP A 52 33.80 -11.14 5.17
N GLY A 53 33.59 -11.89 6.28
CA GLY A 53 34.09 -11.55 7.61
C GLY A 53 33.20 -10.65 8.48
N ALA A 54 32.05 -10.18 7.98
CA ALA A 54 31.08 -9.45 8.77
C ALA A 54 30.26 -10.40 9.66
N GLY A 55 30.05 -10.04 10.91
CA GLY A 55 29.27 -10.82 11.87
C GLY A 55 27.86 -11.15 11.37
N THR A 56 27.37 -12.35 11.66
CA THR A 56 26.09 -12.91 11.24
C THR A 56 24.93 -12.51 12.17
N SER A 57 24.94 -11.32 12.79
CA SER A 57 23.80 -10.91 13.63
C SER A 57 22.55 -10.74 12.78
N ALA A 58 21.39 -11.11 13.33
CA ALA A 58 20.10 -10.94 12.64
C ALA A 58 19.85 -9.50 12.16
N ASP A 59 20.38 -8.50 12.88
CA ASP A 59 20.25 -7.08 12.58
C ASP A 59 21.20 -6.60 11.47
N ALA A 60 22.26 -7.35 11.16
CA ALA A 60 23.32 -6.88 10.24
C ALA A 60 22.80 -6.60 8.82
N GLY A 61 21.89 -7.43 8.31
CA GLY A 61 21.26 -7.23 7.00
C GLY A 61 20.43 -5.95 6.93
N PHE A 62 19.65 -5.68 7.98
CA PHE A 62 18.86 -4.46 8.09
C PHE A 62 19.73 -3.20 8.18
N ARG A 63 20.84 -3.26 8.97
CA ARG A 63 21.78 -2.14 9.06
C ARG A 63 22.47 -1.86 7.73
N ARG A 64 22.86 -2.89 6.96
CA ARG A 64 23.42 -2.71 5.61
C ARG A 64 22.41 -2.10 4.64
N ALA A 65 21.16 -2.56 4.67
CA ALA A 65 20.11 -1.98 3.86
C ALA A 65 19.84 -0.51 4.22
N LEU A 66 19.81 -0.17 5.51
CA LEU A 66 19.69 1.20 5.99
C LEU A 66 20.89 2.06 5.54
N GLN A 67 22.11 1.55 5.69
CA GLN A 67 23.32 2.21 5.24
C GLN A 67 23.29 2.50 3.73
N ALA A 68 22.86 1.53 2.93
CA ALA A 68 22.72 1.68 1.48
C ALA A 68 21.63 2.70 1.09
N ALA A 69 20.55 2.77 1.88
CA ALA A 69 19.41 3.63 1.60
C ALA A 69 19.69 5.11 1.96
N CYS A 70 20.31 5.38 3.12
CA CYS A 70 20.43 6.72 3.66
C CYS A 70 21.69 6.99 4.48
N GLY A 71 22.71 6.13 4.40
CA GLY A 71 23.94 6.29 5.20
C GLY A 71 24.73 7.57 4.90
N ASP A 72 24.71 8.05 3.66
CA ASP A 72 25.27 9.36 3.29
C ASP A 72 24.46 10.51 3.88
N TRP A 73 23.12 10.45 3.87
CA TRP A 73 22.28 11.46 4.50
C TRP A 73 22.53 11.54 6.01
N LEU A 74 22.66 10.38 6.68
CA LEU A 74 22.94 10.30 8.12
C LEU A 74 24.34 10.78 8.47
N ARG A 75 25.34 10.54 7.61
CA ARG A 75 26.69 11.06 7.80
C ARG A 75 26.74 12.59 7.72
N ASP A 76 26.01 13.15 6.73
CA ASP A 76 25.98 14.60 6.49
C ASP A 76 25.10 15.33 7.53
N PHE A 77 24.08 14.63 8.07
CA PHE A 77 23.10 15.15 9.04
C PHE A 77 22.83 14.13 10.16
N PRO A 78 23.78 13.91 11.09
CA PRO A 78 23.78 12.78 12.03
C PRO A 78 22.68 12.84 13.11
N ALA A 79 21.99 13.98 13.29
CA ALA A 79 20.91 14.13 14.26
C ALA A 79 19.50 14.02 13.62
N THR A 80 19.40 13.69 12.34
CA THR A 80 18.10 13.62 11.65
C THR A 80 17.27 12.45 12.17
N PRO A 81 16.01 12.70 12.59
CA PRO A 81 15.10 11.63 13.01
C PRO A 81 14.85 10.59 11.91
N LEU A 82 14.67 9.33 12.33
CA LEU A 82 14.34 8.21 11.43
C LEU A 82 12.98 7.63 11.78
N ILE A 83 12.14 7.46 10.77
CA ILE A 83 10.85 6.73 10.88
C ILE A 83 10.76 5.66 9.80
N ALA A 84 10.12 4.53 10.09
CA ALA A 84 9.83 3.49 9.11
C ALA A 84 8.42 2.93 9.28
N ALA A 85 7.76 2.66 8.16
CA ALA A 85 6.49 1.94 8.10
C ALA A 85 6.62 0.66 7.27
N GLY A 86 5.63 -0.21 7.37
CA GLY A 86 5.52 -1.43 6.57
C GLY A 86 6.10 -2.68 7.24
N MET A 87 6.52 -3.62 6.42
CA MET A 87 6.87 -4.97 6.86
C MET A 87 8.11 -5.05 7.76
N ILE A 88 8.90 -3.99 7.87
CA ILE A 88 10.01 -3.89 8.84
C ILE A 88 9.55 -4.11 10.29
N GLY A 89 8.28 -3.74 10.60
CA GLY A 89 7.65 -3.95 11.90
C GLY A 89 6.93 -5.29 12.05
N SER A 90 7.03 -6.20 11.09
CA SER A 90 6.46 -7.54 11.19
C SER A 90 7.34 -8.45 12.05
N LYS A 91 6.81 -9.64 12.37
CA LYS A 91 7.56 -10.69 13.09
C LYS A 91 8.85 -11.11 12.37
N GLN A 92 8.88 -11.03 11.03
CA GLN A 92 10.05 -11.30 10.19
C GLN A 92 10.88 -10.05 9.91
N GLY A 93 10.43 -8.87 10.33
CA GLY A 93 11.13 -7.60 10.15
C GLY A 93 12.27 -7.40 11.14
N TRP A 94 12.82 -6.19 11.16
CA TRP A 94 13.94 -5.86 12.04
C TRP A 94 13.56 -5.91 13.52
N ARG A 95 12.40 -5.37 13.85
CA ARG A 95 11.81 -5.47 15.20
C ARG A 95 10.30 -5.51 15.09
N GLU A 96 9.69 -6.47 15.77
CA GLU A 96 8.24 -6.58 15.79
C GLU A 96 7.65 -5.35 16.50
N ALA A 97 6.83 -4.60 15.76
CA ALA A 97 6.02 -3.52 16.28
C ALA A 97 4.61 -4.03 16.61
N PRO A 98 3.96 -3.54 17.66
CA PRO A 98 2.63 -3.99 18.06
C PRO A 98 1.59 -3.70 16.98
N TYR A 99 0.42 -4.29 17.16
CA TYR A 99 -0.79 -3.90 16.47
C TYR A 99 -1.68 -3.08 17.43
N LEU A 100 -2.21 -1.97 16.95
CA LEU A 100 -3.22 -1.20 17.65
C LEU A 100 -4.61 -1.66 17.23
N ASP A 101 -5.52 -1.75 18.20
CA ASP A 101 -6.89 -2.17 17.92
C ASP A 101 -7.70 -1.02 17.26
N VAL A 102 -8.46 -1.32 16.22
CA VAL A 102 -9.49 -0.40 15.70
C VAL A 102 -10.82 -0.64 16.43
N PRO A 103 -11.68 0.40 16.60
CA PRO A 103 -11.58 1.75 16.04
C PRO A 103 -10.60 2.67 16.80
N LEU A 104 -9.79 3.45 16.05
CA LEU A 104 -8.87 4.42 16.63
C LEU A 104 -8.75 5.68 15.76
N ALA A 105 -8.40 6.82 16.37
CA ALA A 105 -8.06 8.01 15.62
C ALA A 105 -6.70 7.83 14.92
N VAL A 106 -6.58 8.32 13.68
CA VAL A 106 -5.34 8.19 12.91
C VAL A 106 -4.14 8.86 13.61
N SER A 107 -4.39 9.93 14.36
CA SER A 107 -3.36 10.60 15.17
C SER A 107 -2.78 9.71 16.28
N GLU A 108 -3.53 8.71 16.75
CA GLU A 108 -3.08 7.79 17.80
C GLU A 108 -2.01 6.79 17.29
N VAL A 109 -1.95 6.56 15.97
CA VAL A 109 -0.96 5.64 15.36
C VAL A 109 0.47 6.12 15.66
N GLY A 110 0.71 7.43 15.62
CA GLY A 110 2.02 8.02 15.92
C GLY A 110 2.46 7.92 17.37
N ASN A 111 1.52 7.71 18.31
CA ASN A 111 1.83 7.73 19.75
C ASN A 111 2.54 6.47 20.26
N THR A 112 2.55 5.38 19.48
CA THR A 112 3.08 4.07 19.92
C THR A 112 4.02 3.51 18.87
N MET A 113 5.25 3.98 18.84
CA MET A 113 6.26 3.48 17.92
C MET A 113 7.24 2.54 18.62
N THR A 114 7.70 1.53 17.89
CA THR A 114 8.79 0.67 18.35
C THR A 114 10.13 1.30 17.99
N VAL A 115 11.01 1.42 18.97
CA VAL A 115 12.32 2.05 18.79
C VAL A 115 13.40 0.99 18.63
N VAL A 116 14.26 1.15 17.62
CA VAL A 116 15.38 0.26 17.31
C VAL A 116 16.67 1.05 17.29
N ASP A 117 17.70 0.54 17.94
CA ASP A 117 19.05 1.04 17.80
C ASP A 117 19.62 0.65 16.43
N THR A 118 19.86 1.64 15.60
CA THR A 118 20.41 1.45 14.26
C THR A 118 21.91 1.18 14.23
N GLY A 119 22.63 1.60 15.27
CA GLY A 119 24.10 1.67 15.30
C GLY A 119 24.68 2.88 14.57
N PHE A 120 23.84 3.81 14.09
CA PHE A 120 24.27 5.05 13.39
C PHE A 120 24.09 6.32 14.25
N GLY A 121 23.93 6.16 15.56
CA GLY A 121 23.80 7.29 16.49
C GLY A 121 22.39 7.87 16.63
N VAL A 122 21.44 7.46 15.78
CA VAL A 122 20.03 7.83 15.85
C VAL A 122 19.14 6.59 15.87
N PRO A 123 18.09 6.55 16.69
CA PRO A 123 17.14 5.46 16.70
C PRO A 123 16.23 5.49 15.48
N LEU A 124 15.77 4.31 15.05
CA LEU A 124 14.69 4.16 14.07
C LEU A 124 13.37 3.93 14.79
N HIS A 125 12.36 4.73 14.46
CA HIS A 125 11.01 4.64 14.99
C HIS A 125 10.14 3.88 13.98
N ILE A 126 9.62 2.71 14.39
CA ILE A 126 8.80 1.83 13.52
C ILE A 126 7.34 2.03 13.86
N VAL A 127 6.55 2.36 12.84
CA VAL A 127 5.09 2.55 12.92
C VAL A 127 4.41 1.23 13.28
N PRO A 128 3.45 1.20 14.23
CA PRO A 128 2.65 0.01 14.54
C PRO A 128 1.71 -0.34 13.40
N GLY A 129 1.30 -1.62 13.30
CA GLY A 129 0.20 -2.02 12.43
C GLY A 129 -1.16 -1.80 13.09
N LEU A 130 -2.24 -2.16 12.37
CA LEU A 130 -3.60 -2.15 12.92
C LEU A 130 -4.22 -3.54 12.95
N LEU A 131 -4.99 -3.82 13.99
CA LEU A 131 -5.72 -5.06 14.21
C LEU A 131 -7.21 -4.78 14.40
N GLN A 132 -8.02 -5.46 13.61
CA GLN A 132 -9.46 -5.52 13.80
C GLN A 132 -9.82 -6.84 14.50
N ARG A 133 -10.32 -6.74 15.73
CA ARG A 133 -10.83 -7.91 16.46
C ARG A 133 -12.26 -8.21 16.06
N SER A 134 -12.47 -9.37 15.48
CA SER A 134 -13.79 -9.87 15.07
C SER A 134 -13.76 -11.41 15.07
N LYS A 135 -14.85 -12.05 14.65
CA LYS A 135 -14.87 -13.52 14.46
C LYS A 135 -13.87 -13.96 13.39
N LEU A 136 -13.62 -13.12 12.40
CA LEU A 136 -12.58 -13.26 11.39
C LEU A 136 -11.67 -12.03 11.50
N PRO A 137 -10.61 -12.08 12.33
CA PRO A 137 -9.78 -10.92 12.58
C PRO A 137 -9.03 -10.48 11.32
N ASN A 138 -8.82 -9.18 11.21
CA ASN A 138 -8.07 -8.56 10.12
C ASN A 138 -6.86 -7.81 10.65
N VAL A 139 -5.78 -7.73 9.84
CA VAL A 139 -4.60 -6.94 10.15
C VAL A 139 -4.15 -6.15 8.92
N MET A 140 -3.54 -5.00 9.16
CA MET A 140 -2.78 -4.28 8.14
C MET A 140 -1.49 -3.72 8.71
N ARG A 141 -0.48 -3.57 7.84
CA ARG A 141 0.82 -3.01 8.22
C ARG A 141 1.47 -2.34 7.02
N GLY A 142 1.55 -1.02 7.11
CA GLY A 142 1.99 -0.11 6.05
C GLY A 142 0.84 0.72 5.50
N GLU A 143 -0.33 0.13 5.32
CA GLU A 143 -1.52 0.80 4.79
C GLU A 143 -2.06 1.88 5.75
N GLU A 144 -1.93 1.70 7.07
CA GLU A 144 -2.29 2.72 8.08
C GLU A 144 -1.53 4.04 7.85
N THR A 145 -0.29 3.94 7.40
CA THR A 145 0.54 5.10 7.07
C THR A 145 -0.01 5.82 5.84
N GLN A 146 -0.42 5.09 4.82
CA GLN A 146 -1.02 5.67 3.62
C GLN A 146 -2.36 6.34 3.92
N VAL A 147 -3.19 5.70 4.76
CA VAL A 147 -4.44 6.29 5.24
C VAL A 147 -4.17 7.61 5.97
N ALA A 148 -3.17 7.65 6.88
CA ALA A 148 -2.79 8.86 7.58
C ALA A 148 -2.40 9.99 6.62
N GLY A 149 -1.77 9.66 5.49
CA GLY A 149 -1.27 10.64 4.53
C GLY A 149 -2.32 11.37 3.72
N ILE A 150 -3.52 10.80 3.55
CA ILE A 150 -4.53 11.39 2.67
C ILE A 150 -5.69 12.08 3.40
N LEU A 151 -5.93 11.76 4.68
CA LEU A 151 -7.14 12.22 5.37
C LEU A 151 -7.25 13.73 5.47
N ASP A 152 -6.15 14.46 5.65
CA ASP A 152 -6.19 15.91 5.71
C ASP A 152 -6.32 16.54 4.32
N GLN A 153 -5.80 15.86 3.28
CA GLN A 153 -5.89 16.36 1.90
C GLN A 153 -7.33 16.35 1.37
N LEU A 154 -8.11 15.37 1.80
CA LEU A 154 -9.43 15.13 1.24
C LEU A 154 -10.53 16.00 1.89
N GLN A 155 -10.26 16.64 3.03
CA GLN A 155 -11.19 17.53 3.77
C GLN A 155 -12.60 16.93 3.93
N VAL A 156 -12.67 15.60 4.15
CA VAL A 156 -13.91 14.87 4.39
C VAL A 156 -13.82 14.09 5.68
N ASP A 157 -14.95 14.03 6.41
CA ASP A 157 -15.01 13.32 7.67
C ASP A 157 -15.27 11.82 7.48
N ASP A 158 -16.10 11.47 6.50
CA ASP A 158 -16.51 10.11 6.20
C ASP A 158 -16.06 9.71 4.80
N ILE A 159 -15.20 8.71 4.70
CA ILE A 159 -14.64 8.24 3.41
C ILE A 159 -14.33 6.74 3.45
N LEU A 160 -14.51 6.09 2.32
CA LEU A 160 -14.02 4.76 2.08
C LEU A 160 -12.70 4.83 1.30
N ILE A 161 -11.64 4.24 1.87
CA ILE A 161 -10.31 4.24 1.26
C ILE A 161 -10.01 2.83 0.74
N GLY A 162 -9.86 2.70 -0.58
CA GLY A 162 -9.39 1.48 -1.22
C GLY A 162 -7.88 1.53 -1.45
N LEU A 163 -7.19 0.49 -1.03
CA LEU A 163 -5.75 0.30 -1.27
C LEU A 163 -5.54 -0.99 -2.09
N PRO A 164 -5.77 -0.93 -3.41
CA PRO A 164 -5.55 -2.06 -4.30
C PRO A 164 -4.10 -2.56 -4.24
N GLY A 165 -3.93 -3.87 -4.12
CA GLY A 165 -2.61 -4.48 -4.02
C GLY A 165 -2.68 -6.00 -4.00
N THR A 166 -1.59 -6.65 -3.55
CA THR A 166 -1.55 -8.11 -3.34
C THR A 166 -2.69 -8.54 -2.41
N HIS A 167 -2.86 -7.81 -1.30
CA HIS A 167 -3.98 -7.91 -0.37
C HIS A 167 -4.68 -6.56 -0.34
N SER A 168 -5.70 -6.38 -1.17
CA SER A 168 -6.48 -5.14 -1.22
C SER A 168 -7.11 -4.85 0.13
N LYS A 169 -7.04 -3.60 0.59
CA LYS A 169 -7.71 -3.14 1.81
C LYS A 169 -8.81 -2.15 1.47
N TRP A 170 -9.90 -2.23 2.20
CA TRP A 170 -10.95 -1.22 2.17
C TRP A 170 -11.15 -0.70 3.58
N VAL A 171 -10.73 0.55 3.81
CA VAL A 171 -10.68 1.17 5.13
C VAL A 171 -11.81 2.16 5.26
N HIS A 172 -12.67 1.94 6.26
CA HIS A 172 -13.81 2.79 6.58
C HIS A 172 -13.36 3.83 7.60
N VAL A 173 -13.36 5.09 7.18
CA VAL A 173 -12.99 6.23 8.02
C VAL A 173 -14.22 7.07 8.30
N ARG A 174 -14.43 7.44 9.57
CA ARG A 174 -15.45 8.35 10.03
C ARG A 174 -14.87 9.33 11.06
N GLY A 175 -15.04 10.62 10.83
CA GLY A 175 -14.52 11.65 11.73
C GLY A 175 -13.00 11.52 11.98
N LYS A 176 -12.21 11.22 10.96
CA LYS A 176 -10.76 10.94 11.04
C LYS A 176 -10.39 9.72 11.92
N ARG A 177 -11.34 8.86 12.21
CA ARG A 177 -11.13 7.58 12.89
C ARG A 177 -11.23 6.43 11.89
N ILE A 178 -10.31 5.49 11.98
CA ILE A 178 -10.44 4.21 11.30
C ILE A 178 -11.40 3.36 12.11
N GLU A 179 -12.60 3.10 11.57
CA GLU A 179 -13.65 2.36 12.26
C GLU A 179 -13.45 0.84 12.09
N HIS A 180 -13.26 0.41 10.86
CA HIS A 180 -12.96 -0.98 10.50
C HIS A 180 -12.32 -1.04 9.11
N PHE A 181 -11.85 -2.22 8.72
CA PHE A 181 -11.34 -2.46 7.39
C PHE A 181 -11.54 -3.90 6.94
N ASP A 182 -11.71 -4.08 5.63
CA ASP A 182 -11.84 -5.37 4.97
C ASP A 182 -10.57 -5.68 4.16
N THR A 183 -10.24 -6.97 4.08
CA THR A 183 -9.10 -7.45 3.29
C THR A 183 -9.56 -8.44 2.24
N PHE A 184 -9.12 -8.22 1.00
CA PHE A 184 -9.35 -9.12 -0.12
C PHE A 184 -8.01 -9.55 -0.72
N MET A 185 -7.84 -10.84 -0.96
CA MET A 185 -6.60 -11.40 -1.53
C MET A 185 -6.57 -11.30 -3.06
N THR A 186 -7.15 -10.25 -3.63
CA THR A 186 -7.44 -10.13 -5.07
C THR A 186 -6.19 -10.17 -5.92
N GLY A 187 -5.14 -9.40 -5.55
CA GLY A 187 -3.89 -9.40 -6.29
C GLY A 187 -3.12 -10.71 -6.17
N GLU A 188 -3.06 -11.29 -4.98
CA GLU A 188 -2.41 -12.59 -4.77
C GLU A 188 -3.15 -13.71 -5.51
N MET A 189 -4.47 -13.74 -5.43
CA MET A 189 -5.29 -14.71 -6.17
C MET A 189 -5.08 -14.58 -7.68
N TYR A 190 -5.04 -13.35 -8.21
CA TYR A 190 -4.72 -13.15 -9.63
C TYR A 190 -3.34 -13.73 -9.97
N ALA A 191 -2.32 -13.44 -9.17
CA ALA A 191 -0.97 -13.94 -9.38
C ALA A 191 -0.90 -15.48 -9.31
N VAL A 192 -1.52 -16.09 -8.30
CA VAL A 192 -1.54 -17.56 -8.13
C VAL A 192 -2.30 -18.22 -9.27
N LEU A 193 -3.49 -17.73 -9.62
CA LEU A 193 -4.32 -18.33 -10.67
C LEU A 193 -3.67 -18.20 -12.05
N SER A 194 -3.02 -17.08 -12.33
CA SER A 194 -2.38 -16.85 -13.61
C SER A 194 -1.01 -17.52 -13.75
N ASN A 195 -0.27 -17.76 -12.64
CA ASN A 195 1.07 -18.35 -12.70
C ASN A 195 1.10 -19.84 -12.37
N HIS A 196 0.21 -20.30 -11.45
CA HIS A 196 0.33 -21.63 -10.84
C HIS A 196 -0.92 -22.49 -10.98
N SER A 197 -1.91 -22.07 -11.79
CA SER A 197 -3.11 -22.85 -12.02
C SER A 197 -3.31 -23.25 -13.48
N ILE A 198 -4.32 -24.10 -13.72
CA ILE A 198 -4.76 -24.49 -15.07
C ILE A 198 -5.26 -23.27 -15.89
N LEU A 199 -5.70 -22.19 -15.22
CA LEU A 199 -6.21 -21.00 -15.89
C LEU A 199 -5.11 -20.27 -16.65
N GLY A 200 -3.91 -20.17 -16.06
CA GLY A 200 -2.76 -19.46 -16.64
C GLY A 200 -2.11 -20.14 -17.83
N ARG A 201 -2.40 -21.44 -18.07
CA ARG A 201 -1.72 -22.21 -19.14
C ARG A 201 -2.00 -21.71 -20.56
N THR A 202 -3.10 -21.01 -20.76
CA THR A 202 -3.52 -20.47 -22.06
C THR A 202 -3.46 -18.96 -22.11
N MET A 203 -3.05 -18.31 -21.03
CA MET A 203 -2.96 -16.86 -20.93
C MET A 203 -1.63 -16.34 -21.50
N GLN A 204 -1.72 -15.22 -22.21
CA GLN A 204 -0.58 -14.39 -22.58
C GLN A 204 -0.70 -13.06 -21.85
N ARG A 205 0.41 -12.58 -21.23
CA ARG A 205 0.39 -11.39 -20.37
C ARG A 205 1.26 -10.25 -20.89
N ASP A 206 2.03 -10.51 -21.92
CA ASP A 206 2.97 -9.54 -22.49
C ASP A 206 2.31 -8.73 -23.61
N GLY A 207 2.69 -7.48 -23.72
CA GLY A 207 2.27 -6.57 -24.78
C GLY A 207 1.44 -5.38 -24.29
N ALA A 208 1.25 -4.39 -25.16
CA ALA A 208 0.41 -3.23 -24.87
C ALA A 208 -1.07 -3.64 -24.84
N THR A 209 -1.83 -3.07 -23.90
CA THR A 209 -3.28 -3.28 -23.78
C THR A 209 -4.02 -2.68 -24.98
N ASP A 210 -5.02 -3.38 -25.49
CA ASP A 210 -5.89 -2.93 -26.57
C ASP A 210 -7.38 -2.89 -26.16
N ALA A 211 -8.25 -2.54 -27.13
CA ALA A 211 -9.69 -2.43 -26.89
C ALA A 211 -10.35 -3.77 -26.51
N ASP A 212 -9.85 -4.89 -27.04
CA ASP A 212 -10.37 -6.22 -26.74
C ASP A 212 -10.03 -6.63 -25.30
N ASP A 213 -8.86 -6.26 -24.81
CA ASP A 213 -8.43 -6.46 -23.43
C ASP A 213 -9.32 -5.68 -22.47
N ASP A 214 -9.65 -4.44 -22.83
CA ASP A 214 -10.54 -3.58 -22.06
C ASP A 214 -11.97 -4.14 -22.03
N ALA A 215 -12.48 -4.63 -23.14
CA ALA A 215 -13.79 -5.26 -23.22
C ALA A 215 -13.82 -6.56 -22.40
N ALA A 216 -12.77 -7.35 -22.44
CA ALA A 216 -12.64 -8.57 -21.64
C ALA A 216 -12.61 -8.26 -20.14
N PHE A 217 -11.88 -7.21 -19.72
CA PHE A 217 -11.88 -6.76 -18.33
C PHE A 217 -13.29 -6.37 -17.86
N VAL A 218 -14.01 -5.55 -18.64
CA VAL A 218 -15.38 -5.14 -18.32
C VAL A 218 -16.32 -6.35 -18.24
N ARG A 219 -16.22 -7.29 -19.21
CA ARG A 219 -16.98 -8.53 -19.22
C ARG A 219 -16.75 -9.34 -17.94
N GLY A 220 -15.49 -9.49 -17.53
CA GLY A 220 -15.12 -10.18 -16.29
C GLY A 220 -15.69 -9.47 -15.05
N ALA A 221 -15.52 -8.14 -14.96
CA ALA A 221 -15.98 -7.35 -13.82
C ALA A 221 -17.50 -7.43 -13.62
N LEU A 222 -18.28 -7.60 -14.69
CA LEU A 222 -19.74 -7.68 -14.61
C LEU A 222 -20.25 -9.07 -14.23
N VAL A 223 -19.43 -10.12 -14.19
CA VAL A 223 -19.86 -11.47 -13.85
C VAL A 223 -20.53 -11.53 -12.48
N ALA A 224 -19.92 -10.94 -11.46
CA ALA A 224 -20.47 -10.96 -10.10
C ALA A 224 -21.80 -10.20 -9.96
N LYS A 225 -22.08 -9.23 -10.87
CA LYS A 225 -23.35 -8.49 -10.95
C LYS A 225 -24.44 -9.28 -11.71
N SER A 226 -24.06 -10.30 -12.48
CA SER A 226 -24.97 -11.12 -13.28
C SER A 226 -25.66 -12.22 -12.44
N PRO A 227 -26.73 -12.87 -12.96
CA PRO A 227 -27.33 -14.03 -12.32
C PRO A 227 -26.33 -15.18 -12.07
N ASP A 228 -25.38 -15.41 -12.98
CA ASP A 228 -24.34 -16.44 -12.87
C ASP A 228 -23.35 -16.14 -11.73
N GLY A 229 -23.17 -14.86 -11.38
CA GLY A 229 -22.34 -14.44 -10.26
C GLY A 229 -22.74 -15.02 -8.91
N ARG A 230 -24.04 -15.39 -8.75
CA ARG A 230 -24.55 -16.00 -7.52
C ARG A 230 -23.92 -17.36 -7.19
N ALA A 231 -23.35 -18.04 -8.17
CA ALA A 231 -22.58 -19.27 -7.96
C ALA A 231 -21.26 -19.00 -7.20
N GLY A 232 -20.86 -17.74 -7.08
CA GLY A 232 -19.68 -17.30 -6.35
C GLY A 232 -18.39 -17.43 -7.17
N MET A 233 -17.35 -16.78 -6.63
CA MET A 233 -16.06 -16.66 -7.30
C MET A 233 -15.45 -18.00 -7.71
N LEU A 234 -15.49 -19.03 -6.83
CA LEU A 234 -14.87 -20.33 -7.10
C LEU A 234 -15.49 -21.04 -8.33
N SER A 235 -16.77 -20.85 -8.58
CA SER A 235 -17.43 -21.34 -9.79
C SER A 235 -17.05 -20.47 -11.00
N ASN A 236 -17.15 -19.17 -10.86
CA ASN A 236 -17.02 -18.22 -11.96
C ASN A 236 -15.60 -18.14 -12.54
N ILE A 237 -14.55 -18.30 -11.74
CA ILE A 237 -13.16 -18.20 -12.23
C ILE A 237 -12.82 -19.20 -13.33
N PHE A 238 -13.50 -20.36 -13.38
CA PHE A 238 -13.27 -21.34 -14.43
C PHE A 238 -13.71 -20.85 -15.82
N SER A 239 -14.63 -19.87 -15.88
CA SER A 239 -15.06 -19.25 -17.14
C SER A 239 -13.90 -18.57 -17.90
N SER A 240 -12.89 -18.06 -17.18
CA SER A 240 -11.68 -17.52 -17.81
C SER A 240 -11.01 -18.53 -18.74
N ARG A 241 -11.00 -19.83 -18.39
CA ARG A 241 -10.46 -20.89 -19.23
C ARG A 241 -11.43 -21.32 -20.31
N THR A 242 -12.72 -21.54 -19.97
CA THR A 242 -13.69 -22.08 -20.92
C THR A 242 -13.97 -21.11 -22.06
N LEU A 243 -14.04 -19.80 -21.80
CA LEU A 243 -14.16 -18.78 -22.85
C LEU A 243 -12.96 -18.76 -23.81
N GLY A 244 -11.75 -19.05 -23.31
CA GLY A 244 -10.60 -19.26 -24.19
C GLY A 244 -10.69 -20.54 -25.02
N LEU A 245 -11.16 -21.65 -24.42
CA LEU A 245 -11.31 -22.93 -25.14
C LEU A 245 -12.41 -22.88 -26.20
N THR A 246 -13.47 -22.09 -26.00
CA THR A 246 -14.55 -21.88 -26.98
C THR A 246 -14.22 -20.81 -28.02
N GLY A 247 -13.04 -20.16 -27.91
CA GLY A 247 -12.61 -19.13 -28.86
C GLY A 247 -13.24 -17.74 -28.65
N GLU A 248 -13.95 -17.55 -27.53
CA GLU A 248 -14.60 -16.27 -27.21
C GLU A 248 -13.61 -15.24 -26.61
N LEU A 249 -12.49 -15.69 -26.04
CA LEU A 249 -11.43 -14.84 -25.54
C LEU A 249 -10.08 -15.26 -26.15
N SER A 250 -9.31 -14.29 -26.62
CA SER A 250 -7.92 -14.50 -26.99
C SER A 250 -7.06 -14.85 -25.75
N PRO A 251 -5.88 -15.44 -25.90
CA PRO A 251 -4.98 -15.73 -24.78
C PRO A 251 -4.67 -14.52 -23.90
N ARG A 252 -4.61 -13.34 -24.49
CA ARG A 252 -4.35 -12.08 -23.76
C ARG A 252 -5.61 -11.56 -23.07
N ALA A 253 -6.74 -11.57 -23.74
CA ALA A 253 -8.03 -11.20 -23.19
C ALA A 253 -8.44 -12.05 -21.97
N GLN A 254 -8.02 -13.33 -21.89
CA GLN A 254 -8.27 -14.19 -20.72
C GLN A 254 -7.64 -13.63 -19.43
N ALA A 255 -6.42 -13.05 -19.50
CA ALA A 255 -5.79 -12.46 -18.32
C ALA A 255 -6.53 -11.21 -17.84
N HIS A 256 -6.99 -10.37 -18.77
CA HIS A 256 -7.77 -9.17 -18.46
C HIS A 256 -9.17 -9.53 -17.93
N TYR A 257 -9.81 -10.54 -18.51
CA TYR A 257 -11.09 -11.08 -18.02
C TYR A 257 -10.97 -11.60 -16.59
N LEU A 258 -9.93 -12.39 -16.28
CA LEU A 258 -9.70 -12.90 -14.92
C LEU A 258 -9.49 -11.75 -13.93
N SER A 259 -8.70 -10.74 -14.29
CA SER A 259 -8.51 -9.56 -13.45
C SER A 259 -9.83 -8.85 -13.16
N GLY A 260 -10.65 -8.62 -14.20
CA GLY A 260 -11.96 -7.99 -14.05
C GLY A 260 -12.90 -8.83 -13.17
N LEU A 261 -12.92 -10.16 -13.36
CA LEU A 261 -13.76 -11.07 -12.59
C LEU A 261 -13.44 -11.05 -11.09
N LEU A 262 -12.16 -11.08 -10.73
CA LEU A 262 -11.73 -11.03 -9.33
C LEU A 262 -12.07 -9.67 -8.69
N ILE A 263 -11.77 -8.55 -9.37
CA ILE A 263 -12.11 -7.20 -8.89
C ILE A 263 -13.64 -7.02 -8.81
N GLY A 264 -14.39 -7.53 -9.76
CA GLY A 264 -15.86 -7.48 -9.74
C GLY A 264 -16.45 -8.22 -8.53
N HIS A 265 -15.94 -9.41 -8.20
CA HIS A 265 -16.35 -10.14 -6.99
C HIS A 265 -15.96 -9.42 -5.70
N GLU A 266 -14.79 -8.80 -5.65
CA GLU A 266 -14.38 -7.95 -4.53
C GLU A 266 -15.36 -6.79 -4.30
N ILE A 267 -15.68 -6.02 -5.37
CA ILE A 267 -16.61 -4.89 -5.29
C ILE A 267 -18.03 -5.37 -4.93
N ALA A 268 -18.49 -6.49 -5.50
CA ALA A 268 -19.80 -7.04 -5.17
C ALA A 268 -19.89 -7.46 -3.70
N ALA A 269 -18.83 -8.05 -3.15
CA ALA A 269 -18.75 -8.40 -1.72
C ALA A 269 -18.73 -7.15 -0.83
N LEU A 270 -17.96 -6.13 -1.20
CA LEU A 270 -17.90 -4.86 -0.50
C LEU A 270 -19.29 -4.18 -0.45
N LEU A 271 -20.01 -4.16 -1.58
CA LEU A 271 -21.37 -3.64 -1.66
C LEU A 271 -22.38 -4.41 -0.80
N ALA A 272 -22.15 -5.70 -0.61
CA ALA A 272 -23.04 -6.56 0.19
C ALA A 272 -22.78 -6.39 1.71
N THR A 273 -21.60 -5.91 2.11
CA THR A 273 -21.19 -5.81 3.52
C THR A 273 -21.15 -4.39 4.03
N THR A 274 -21.23 -3.38 3.14
CA THR A 274 -21.11 -1.95 3.50
C THR A 274 -22.39 -1.20 3.19
N ASP A 275 -23.13 -0.84 4.23
CA ASP A 275 -24.32 -0.01 4.09
C ASP A 275 -23.96 1.42 3.64
N GLY A 276 -24.75 1.97 2.71
CA GLY A 276 -24.61 3.36 2.28
C GLY A 276 -23.39 3.66 1.41
N ILE A 277 -22.62 2.66 0.99
CA ILE A 277 -21.39 2.84 0.20
C ILE A 277 -21.60 3.66 -1.09
N ARG A 278 -22.79 3.62 -1.70
CA ARG A 278 -23.11 4.36 -2.93
C ARG A 278 -23.13 5.89 -2.74
N GLN A 279 -23.29 6.35 -1.51
CA GLN A 279 -23.29 7.76 -1.14
C GLN A 279 -21.94 8.22 -0.59
N GLN A 280 -21.03 7.30 -0.32
CA GLN A 280 -19.71 7.62 0.19
C GLN A 280 -18.77 8.10 -0.91
N ARG A 281 -17.90 9.04 -0.58
CA ARG A 281 -16.72 9.34 -1.37
C ARG A 281 -15.71 8.21 -1.20
N ILE A 282 -15.07 7.83 -2.29
CA ILE A 282 -14.04 6.79 -2.31
C ILE A 282 -12.71 7.42 -2.69
N ALA A 283 -11.64 7.07 -2.00
CA ALA A 283 -10.28 7.39 -2.43
C ALA A 283 -9.52 6.08 -2.69
N LEU A 284 -8.80 6.01 -3.79
CA LEU A 284 -7.91 4.90 -4.13
C LEU A 284 -6.47 5.33 -3.92
N ILE A 285 -5.67 4.44 -3.31
CA ILE A 285 -4.24 4.63 -3.07
C ILE A 285 -3.48 3.41 -3.61
N GLY A 286 -2.47 3.60 -4.45
CA GLY A 286 -1.65 2.51 -4.94
C GLY A 286 -0.97 2.83 -6.26
N ASP A 287 -0.66 1.78 -7.03
CA ASP A 287 -0.17 1.91 -8.40
C ASP A 287 -1.24 2.55 -9.29
N ASP A 288 -0.85 3.57 -10.07
CA ASP A 288 -1.79 4.36 -10.87
C ASP A 288 -2.59 3.49 -11.86
N ALA A 289 -1.94 2.54 -12.54
CA ALA A 289 -2.61 1.68 -13.50
C ALA A 289 -3.61 0.73 -12.82
N LEU A 290 -3.28 0.24 -11.63
CA LEU A 290 -4.17 -0.61 -10.83
C LEU A 290 -5.34 0.21 -10.27
N CYS A 291 -5.09 1.41 -9.74
CA CYS A 291 -6.13 2.33 -9.28
C CYS A 291 -7.12 2.68 -10.39
N GLU A 292 -6.63 2.93 -11.61
CA GLU A 292 -7.49 3.19 -12.78
C GLU A 292 -8.37 1.97 -13.15
N ARG A 293 -7.83 0.74 -13.01
CA ARG A 293 -8.62 -0.48 -13.19
C ARG A 293 -9.74 -0.59 -12.14
N TYR A 294 -9.43 -0.30 -10.88
CA TYR A 294 -10.43 -0.29 -9.81
C TYR A 294 -11.46 0.81 -10.02
N ARG A 295 -11.04 2.03 -10.41
CA ARG A 295 -11.96 3.14 -10.71
C ARG A 295 -12.93 2.76 -11.83
N LYS A 296 -12.42 2.13 -12.91
CA LYS A 296 -13.24 1.62 -14.00
C LYS A 296 -14.24 0.56 -13.53
N ALA A 297 -13.78 -0.39 -12.72
CA ALA A 297 -14.66 -1.44 -12.19
C ALA A 297 -15.72 -0.85 -11.23
N LEU A 298 -15.34 0.06 -10.32
CA LEU A 298 -16.26 0.73 -9.41
C LEU A 298 -17.38 1.46 -10.16
N ALA A 299 -17.07 2.14 -11.26
CA ALA A 299 -18.05 2.80 -12.10
C ALA A 299 -19.09 1.83 -12.70
N LEU A 300 -18.72 0.58 -13.01
CA LEU A 300 -19.65 -0.45 -13.46
C LEU A 300 -20.66 -0.86 -12.38
N TYR A 301 -20.37 -0.56 -11.11
CA TYR A 301 -21.21 -0.81 -9.95
C TYR A 301 -21.90 0.45 -9.41
N ASP A 302 -21.93 1.53 -10.21
CA ASP A 302 -22.53 2.80 -9.88
C ASP A 302 -21.84 3.56 -8.74
N LEU A 303 -20.55 3.26 -8.49
CA LEU A 303 -19.67 3.95 -7.56
C LEU A 303 -18.78 4.91 -8.35
N THR A 304 -19.21 6.17 -8.49
CA THR A 304 -18.59 7.15 -9.40
C THR A 304 -17.83 8.26 -8.69
N GLN A 305 -18.03 8.44 -7.38
CA GLN A 305 -17.32 9.45 -6.57
C GLN A 305 -15.97 8.88 -6.11
N VAL A 306 -15.04 8.71 -7.05
CA VAL A 306 -13.76 8.03 -6.81
C VAL A 306 -12.61 8.96 -7.18
N ASP A 307 -11.79 9.32 -6.19
CA ASP A 307 -10.53 10.03 -6.35
C ASP A 307 -9.35 9.06 -6.31
N ILE A 308 -8.26 9.38 -7.00
CA ILE A 308 -6.98 8.66 -6.87
C ILE A 308 -6.02 9.59 -6.15
N ALA A 309 -5.52 9.16 -4.99
CA ALA A 309 -4.64 9.95 -4.15
C ALA A 309 -3.17 9.68 -4.47
N ALA A 310 -2.40 10.76 -4.62
CA ALA A 310 -0.97 10.70 -4.85
C ALA A 310 -0.17 10.92 -3.55
N ALA A 311 1.08 10.41 -3.50
CA ALA A 311 2.04 10.65 -2.43
C ALA A 311 1.53 10.31 -1.00
N ALA A 312 0.58 9.39 -0.89
CA ALA A 312 -0.03 9.01 0.39
C ALA A 312 0.99 8.48 1.40
N THR A 313 1.97 7.71 0.95
CA THR A 313 3.03 7.15 1.81
C THR A 313 3.93 8.25 2.37
N GLU A 314 4.40 9.15 1.52
CA GLU A 314 5.28 10.26 1.91
C GLU A 314 4.60 11.18 2.91
N HIS A 315 3.39 11.64 2.60
CA HIS A 315 2.61 12.49 3.51
C HIS A 315 2.29 11.78 4.83
N GLY A 316 1.99 10.47 4.77
CA GLY A 316 1.69 9.68 5.95
C GLY A 316 2.89 9.53 6.89
N LEU A 317 4.07 9.23 6.34
CA LEU A 317 5.30 9.12 7.12
C LEU A 317 5.65 10.45 7.80
N TRP A 318 5.54 11.57 7.08
CA TRP A 318 5.74 12.89 7.66
C TRP A 318 4.75 13.19 8.79
N LYS A 319 3.47 12.95 8.54
CA LYS A 319 2.39 13.20 9.50
C LYS A 319 2.54 12.36 10.77
N LEU A 320 2.86 11.08 10.63
CA LEU A 320 3.09 10.21 11.77
C LEU A 320 4.35 10.62 12.55
N ALA A 321 5.39 11.12 11.89
CA ALA A 321 6.55 11.69 12.56
C ALA A 321 6.21 12.95 13.37
N VAL A 322 5.33 13.82 12.84
CA VAL A 322 4.80 14.98 13.59
C VAL A 322 4.01 14.51 14.82
N HIS A 323 3.08 13.57 14.67
CA HIS A 323 2.30 13.04 15.78
C HIS A 323 3.17 12.37 16.85
N ALA A 324 4.28 11.75 16.45
CA ALA A 324 5.25 11.16 17.37
C ALA A 324 6.20 12.19 18.03
N GLY A 325 6.10 13.47 17.67
CA GLY A 325 6.99 14.51 18.17
C GLY A 325 8.43 14.41 17.66
N LEU A 326 8.67 13.66 16.58
CA LEU A 326 9.99 13.51 15.96
C LEU A 326 10.38 14.77 15.16
N VAL A 327 9.40 15.47 14.62
CA VAL A 327 9.55 16.71 13.88
C VAL A 327 8.46 17.69 14.31
N SER A 328 8.74 18.98 14.19
CA SER A 328 7.74 20.01 14.46
C SER A 328 6.79 20.15 13.26
N SER A 329 5.50 20.40 13.52
CA SER A 329 4.58 20.85 12.47
C SER A 329 5.07 22.22 11.99
N SER A 330 5.25 22.40 10.68
CA SER A 330 5.36 23.75 10.13
C SER A 330 4.06 24.52 10.49
N PRO A 331 4.13 25.79 10.89
CA PRO A 331 2.91 26.56 11.06
C PRO A 331 2.14 26.59 9.76
N GLU A 332 0.86 26.20 9.80
CA GLU A 332 -0.06 26.33 8.66
C GLU A 332 -0.07 27.79 8.21
N HIS A 333 0.26 28.02 6.96
CA HIS A 333 0.11 29.31 6.30
C HIS A 333 -1.24 29.42 5.62
#